data_521d2d307bde15ffda90625c259acb25
#
_entry.id   521d2d307bde15ffda90625c259acb25
#
_cell.length_a   1.000
_cell.length_b   1.000
_cell.length_c   1.000
_cell.angle_alpha   90.00
_cell.angle_beta   90.00
_cell.angle_gamma   90.00
#
_symmetry.space_group_name_H-M   'P 1'
#
loop_
_entity.id
_entity.type
_entity.pdbx_description
1 polymer ?
#
loop_
_entity_poly.entity_id
_entity_poly.type
_entity_poly.pdbx_seq_one_letter_code
_entity_poly.pdbx_strand_id
1 'polypeptide(L)'
;MVELIKNIVLVGGGGHCISVIDIIENGNEFNILGILDSNSKENNLLGYKILGGDNLIPELVNENTYFLITVGQVKSYSIRKKISKILIENNAKLATVISSLAYVSNHASIEEGTVIMNQAVVNAKSKIGKNCIINTMSNIEHGVLIGDFCHISTCAVVNGESVIGNGTFIGSNATISNGISIKDNSIISAGKFVK
;
A
#
# COMPACT_ATOMS: atom_id res chain seq x y z
N MET A 1 10.00 24.61 12.54
CA MET A 1 10.71 24.17 11.32
C MET A 1 9.65 23.85 10.29
N VAL A 2 9.74 24.46 9.10
CA VAL A 2 8.86 24.09 7.97
C VAL A 2 9.37 22.71 7.52
N GLU A 3 8.57 21.67 7.69
CA GLU A 3 8.90 20.35 7.12
C GLU A 3 8.97 20.49 5.61
N LEU A 4 10.11 20.13 5.02
CA LEU A 4 10.27 20.12 3.57
C LEU A 4 9.33 19.06 2.99
N ILE A 5 8.41 19.48 2.14
CA ILE A 5 7.50 18.59 1.41
C ILE A 5 8.36 17.64 0.56
N LYS A 6 8.19 16.34 0.76
CA LYS A 6 8.89 15.29 0.02
C LYS A 6 8.27 15.09 -1.35
N ASN A 7 9.06 14.82 -2.37
CA ASN A 7 8.54 14.45 -3.67
C ASN A 7 8.21 12.96 -3.73
N ILE A 8 7.13 12.60 -4.44
CA ILE A 8 6.74 11.21 -4.62
C ILE A 8 6.46 10.89 -6.09
N VAL A 9 6.94 9.74 -6.54
CA VAL A 9 6.63 9.14 -7.84
C VAL A 9 5.78 7.90 -7.60
N LEU A 10 4.63 7.83 -8.27
CA LEU A 10 3.72 6.69 -8.20
C LEU A 10 4.03 5.69 -9.30
N VAL A 11 4.14 4.41 -8.97
CA VAL A 11 4.49 3.35 -9.94
C VAL A 11 3.28 2.46 -10.17
N GLY A 12 2.62 2.66 -11.32
CA GLY A 12 1.36 2.04 -11.75
C GLY A 12 0.21 3.04 -11.77
N GLY A 13 -0.36 3.31 -12.95
CA GLY A 13 -1.42 4.31 -13.21
C GLY A 13 -2.84 3.74 -13.23
N GLY A 14 -3.09 2.57 -12.61
CA GLY A 14 -4.41 1.94 -12.58
C GLY A 14 -5.38 2.52 -11.55
N GLY A 15 -6.54 1.87 -11.37
CA GLY A 15 -7.59 2.34 -10.45
C GLY A 15 -7.14 2.52 -8.99
N HIS A 16 -6.19 1.72 -8.51
CA HIS A 16 -5.63 1.91 -7.16
C HIS A 16 -4.83 3.22 -7.07
N CYS A 17 -4.11 3.61 -8.12
CA CYS A 17 -3.38 4.87 -8.19
C CYS A 17 -4.32 6.07 -8.02
N ILE A 18 -5.51 6.04 -8.64
CA ILE A 18 -6.52 7.10 -8.50
C ILE A 18 -6.86 7.35 -7.01
N SER A 19 -7.13 6.28 -6.27
CA SER A 19 -7.44 6.39 -4.84
C SER A 19 -6.25 6.83 -3.99
N VAL A 20 -5.03 6.47 -4.38
CA VAL A 20 -3.81 6.89 -3.69
C VAL A 20 -3.51 8.36 -3.94
N ILE A 21 -3.74 8.87 -5.15
CA ILE A 21 -3.62 10.31 -5.47
C ILE A 21 -4.51 11.11 -4.54
N ASP A 22 -5.79 10.74 -4.43
CA ASP A 22 -6.76 11.42 -3.55
C ASP A 22 -6.28 11.47 -2.08
N ILE A 23 -5.67 10.40 -1.57
CA ILE A 23 -5.10 10.39 -0.21
C ILE A 23 -3.93 11.36 -0.09
N ILE A 24 -3.03 11.38 -1.06
CA ILE A 24 -1.85 12.24 -1.03
C ILE A 24 -2.26 13.71 -1.12
N GLU A 25 -3.23 14.06 -1.98
CA GLU A 25 -3.76 15.41 -2.12
C GLU A 25 -4.44 15.93 -0.83
N ASN A 26 -5.07 15.03 -0.07
CA ASN A 26 -5.66 15.36 1.24
C ASN A 26 -4.64 15.33 2.40
N GLY A 27 -3.38 15.01 2.12
CA GLY A 27 -2.26 15.05 3.05
C GLY A 27 -1.33 16.24 2.76
N ASN A 28 -0.33 16.45 3.61
CA ASN A 28 0.63 17.55 3.47
C ASN A 28 2.09 17.06 3.37
N GLU A 29 2.31 15.77 3.24
CA GLU A 29 3.64 15.19 3.34
C GLU A 29 4.35 15.10 1.98
N PHE A 30 3.61 14.83 0.90
CA PHE A 30 4.17 14.54 -0.40
C PHE A 30 3.64 15.45 -1.51
N ASN A 31 4.53 15.82 -2.43
CA ASN A 31 4.23 16.44 -3.72
C ASN A 31 4.40 15.41 -4.84
N ILE A 32 3.33 15.10 -5.58
CA ILE A 32 3.35 14.11 -6.66
C ILE A 32 4.08 14.69 -7.87
N LEU A 33 5.25 14.12 -8.21
CA LEU A 33 6.02 14.50 -9.41
C LEU A 33 5.42 13.94 -10.69
N GLY A 34 4.78 12.77 -10.62
CA GLY A 34 4.16 12.09 -11.74
C GLY A 34 4.03 10.59 -11.50
N ILE A 35 3.64 9.89 -12.56
CA ILE A 35 3.27 8.48 -12.51
C ILE A 35 4.08 7.71 -13.54
N LEU A 36 4.59 6.55 -13.17
CA LEU A 36 5.23 5.60 -14.07
C LEU A 36 4.23 4.51 -14.45
N ASP A 37 3.84 4.45 -15.72
CA ASP A 37 3.02 3.37 -16.29
C ASP A 37 3.28 3.23 -17.78
N SER A 38 3.99 2.17 -18.17
CA SER A 38 4.31 1.87 -19.57
C SER A 38 3.11 1.42 -20.41
N ASN A 39 2.01 1.03 -19.75
CA ASN A 39 0.81 0.53 -20.43
C ASN A 39 -0.29 1.58 -20.53
N SER A 40 -0.11 2.74 -19.92
CA SER A 40 -1.09 3.83 -20.01
C SER A 40 -1.21 4.34 -21.44
N LYS A 41 -2.46 4.54 -21.88
CA LYS A 41 -2.77 5.20 -23.15
C LYS A 41 -3.02 6.70 -22.96
N GLU A 42 -3.09 7.14 -21.72
CA GLU A 42 -3.33 8.54 -21.37
C GLU A 42 -2.01 9.24 -21.03
N ASN A 43 -1.94 10.53 -21.26
CA ASN A 43 -0.75 11.33 -20.95
C ASN A 43 -0.77 11.85 -19.51
N ASN A 44 -1.91 11.79 -18.82
CA ASN A 44 -2.07 12.21 -17.43
C ASN A 44 -3.17 11.40 -16.74
N LEU A 45 -3.15 11.41 -15.41
CA LEU A 45 -4.16 10.81 -14.53
C LEU A 45 -4.45 11.82 -13.41
N LEU A 46 -5.69 12.27 -13.27
CA LEU A 46 -6.09 13.30 -12.30
C LEU A 46 -5.19 14.57 -12.32
N GLY A 47 -4.72 14.98 -13.50
CA GLY A 47 -3.83 16.13 -13.66
C GLY A 47 -2.34 15.83 -13.54
N TYR A 48 -1.94 14.67 -13.03
CA TYR A 48 -0.54 14.24 -12.92
C TYR A 48 -0.05 13.55 -14.18
N LYS A 49 1.13 13.96 -14.64
CA LYS A 49 1.72 13.48 -15.89
C LYS A 49 2.12 11.99 -15.77
N ILE A 50 1.82 11.22 -16.81
CA ILE A 50 2.44 9.90 -17.03
C ILE A 50 3.84 10.15 -17.60
N LEU A 51 4.87 9.84 -16.82
CA LEU A 51 6.27 10.11 -17.16
C LEU A 51 6.85 9.09 -18.15
N GLY A 52 6.33 7.87 -18.11
CA GLY A 52 6.83 6.72 -18.88
C GLY A 52 6.78 5.43 -18.10
N GLY A 53 7.68 4.50 -18.37
CA GLY A 53 7.74 3.20 -17.72
C GLY A 53 8.77 3.11 -16.59
N ASP A 54 8.85 1.93 -15.97
CA ASP A 54 9.75 1.61 -14.84
C ASP A 54 11.25 1.81 -15.17
N ASN A 55 11.60 1.84 -16.46
CA ASN A 55 12.97 2.12 -16.92
C ASN A 55 13.46 3.53 -16.58
N LEU A 56 12.57 4.45 -16.21
CA LEU A 56 12.92 5.80 -15.78
C LEU A 56 13.25 5.89 -14.27
N ILE A 57 13.04 4.82 -13.50
CA ILE A 57 13.33 4.81 -12.05
C ILE A 57 14.75 5.30 -11.76
N PRO A 58 15.83 4.80 -12.44
CA PRO A 58 17.20 5.24 -12.13
C PRO A 58 17.43 6.74 -12.28
N GLU A 59 16.75 7.38 -13.23
CA GLU A 59 16.89 8.82 -13.51
C GLU A 59 16.13 9.69 -12.48
N LEU A 60 15.11 9.13 -11.84
CA LEU A 60 14.24 9.83 -10.89
C LEU A 60 14.71 9.68 -9.43
N VAL A 61 15.61 8.71 -9.16
CA VAL A 61 16.14 8.49 -7.81
C VAL A 61 17.06 9.64 -7.40
N ASN A 62 16.73 10.29 -6.30
CA ASN A 62 17.55 11.29 -5.63
C ASN A 62 17.22 11.40 -4.14
N GLU A 63 17.90 12.28 -3.40
CA GLU A 63 17.75 12.40 -1.95
C GLU A 63 16.34 12.83 -1.48
N ASN A 64 15.57 13.52 -2.32
CA ASN A 64 14.25 14.06 -1.98
C ASN A 64 13.11 13.32 -2.68
N THR A 65 13.37 12.29 -3.49
CA THR A 65 12.35 11.56 -4.23
C THR A 65 12.06 10.20 -3.57
N TYR A 66 10.81 9.98 -3.27
CA TYR A 66 10.25 8.75 -2.74
C TYR A 66 9.41 8.06 -3.81
N PHE A 67 9.25 6.75 -3.69
CA PHE A 67 8.46 5.96 -4.62
C PHE A 67 7.39 5.16 -3.88
N LEU A 68 6.21 5.04 -4.47
CA LEU A 68 5.15 4.19 -3.98
C LEU A 68 4.60 3.32 -5.11
N ILE A 69 4.49 2.02 -4.88
CA ILE A 69 3.89 1.09 -5.84
C ILE A 69 2.37 1.18 -5.75
N THR A 70 1.75 1.75 -6.79
CA THR A 70 0.31 1.97 -6.90
C THR A 70 -0.39 0.97 -7.82
N VAL A 71 0.30 -0.11 -8.20
CA VAL A 71 -0.33 -1.28 -8.83
C VAL A 71 -1.17 -2.02 -7.80
N GLY A 72 -2.44 -2.27 -8.10
CA GLY A 72 -3.32 -3.08 -7.24
C GLY A 72 -2.92 -4.56 -7.21
N GLN A 73 -3.48 -5.29 -6.27
CA GLN A 73 -3.20 -6.71 -6.07
C GLN A 73 -4.49 -7.47 -5.73
N VAL A 74 -4.81 -8.51 -6.50
CA VAL A 74 -5.94 -9.41 -6.22
C VAL A 74 -5.48 -10.87 -6.31
N LYS A 75 -5.10 -11.35 -7.52
CA LYS A 75 -4.72 -12.73 -7.75
C LYS A 75 -3.25 -13.02 -7.46
N SER A 76 -2.39 -12.02 -7.63
CA SER A 76 -0.94 -12.17 -7.51
C SER A 76 -0.30 -10.83 -7.19
N TYR A 77 0.77 -10.87 -6.39
CA TYR A 77 1.62 -9.71 -6.11
C TYR A 77 2.89 -9.67 -6.99
N SER A 78 3.01 -10.55 -7.98
CA SER A 78 4.23 -10.71 -8.77
C SER A 78 4.70 -9.41 -9.44
N ILE A 79 3.78 -8.61 -9.97
CA ILE A 79 4.10 -7.31 -10.58
C ILE A 79 4.64 -6.36 -9.52
N ARG A 80 3.99 -6.24 -8.37
CA ARG A 80 4.44 -5.40 -7.26
C ARG A 80 5.83 -5.82 -6.77
N LYS A 81 6.07 -7.13 -6.64
CA LYS A 81 7.37 -7.68 -6.26
C LYS A 81 8.46 -7.37 -7.28
N LYS A 82 8.16 -7.45 -8.58
CA LYS A 82 9.10 -7.07 -9.66
C LYS A 82 9.47 -5.59 -9.57
N ILE A 83 8.48 -4.72 -9.42
CA ILE A 83 8.70 -3.27 -9.26
C ILE A 83 9.52 -2.98 -8.01
N SER A 84 9.16 -3.58 -6.86
CA SER A 84 9.90 -3.42 -5.61
C SER A 84 11.37 -3.83 -5.76
N LYS A 85 11.65 -4.92 -6.49
CA LYS A 85 13.02 -5.33 -6.77
C LYS A 85 13.79 -4.25 -7.56
N ILE A 86 13.19 -3.67 -8.60
CA ILE A 86 13.81 -2.59 -9.38
C ILE A 86 14.09 -1.37 -8.49
N LEU A 87 13.14 -0.98 -7.63
CA LEU A 87 13.31 0.14 -6.71
C LEU A 87 14.47 -0.10 -5.73
N ILE A 88 14.55 -1.29 -5.13
CA ILE A 88 15.64 -1.67 -4.20
C ILE A 88 16.99 -1.69 -4.92
N GLU A 89 17.09 -2.28 -6.11
CA GLU A 89 18.33 -2.34 -6.90
C GLU A 89 18.86 -0.94 -7.29
N ASN A 90 17.98 0.06 -7.35
CA ASN A 90 18.33 1.45 -7.62
C ASN A 90 18.45 2.31 -6.33
N ASN A 91 18.43 1.72 -5.14
CA ASN A 91 18.47 2.43 -3.86
C ASN A 91 17.36 3.50 -3.72
N ALA A 92 16.21 3.27 -4.33
CA ALA A 92 15.07 4.18 -4.24
C ALA A 92 14.47 4.17 -2.83
N LYS A 93 14.13 5.34 -2.30
CA LYS A 93 13.41 5.47 -1.03
C LYS A 93 11.95 5.14 -1.23
N LEU A 94 11.41 4.24 -0.40
CA LEU A 94 9.99 3.89 -0.45
C LEU A 94 9.19 4.82 0.46
N ALA A 95 8.07 5.32 -0.05
CA ALA A 95 7.09 6.08 0.73
C ALA A 95 6.15 5.14 1.49
N THR A 96 5.87 5.46 2.73
CA THR A 96 4.70 4.93 3.45
C THR A 96 3.66 6.04 3.46
N VAL A 97 2.48 5.79 2.88
CA VAL A 97 1.41 6.79 2.78
C VAL A 97 0.25 6.39 3.67
N ILE A 98 -0.10 7.26 4.60
CA ILE A 98 -1.21 7.04 5.55
C ILE A 98 -2.23 8.13 5.34
N SER A 99 -3.47 7.74 5.04
CA SER A 99 -4.57 8.70 4.93
C SER A 99 -4.76 9.46 6.25
N SER A 100 -4.98 10.77 6.15
CA SER A 100 -5.37 11.61 7.29
C SER A 100 -6.70 11.19 7.93
N LEU A 101 -7.51 10.41 7.22
CA LEU A 101 -8.77 9.84 7.70
C LEU A 101 -8.61 8.43 8.31
N ALA A 102 -7.42 7.83 8.26
CA ALA A 102 -7.17 6.54 8.88
C ALA A 102 -6.83 6.70 10.37
N TYR A 103 -7.17 5.68 11.16
CA TYR A 103 -6.67 5.57 12.52
C TYR A 103 -5.52 4.57 12.57
N VAL A 104 -4.35 5.03 12.96
CA VAL A 104 -3.20 4.17 13.24
C VAL A 104 -2.74 4.41 14.66
N SER A 105 -2.75 3.36 15.47
CA SER A 105 -2.30 3.44 16.85
C SER A 105 -0.81 3.79 16.92
N ASN A 106 -0.43 4.67 17.85
CA ASN A 106 0.98 4.98 18.14
C ASN A 106 1.78 3.75 18.64
N HIS A 107 1.11 2.66 18.96
CA HIS A 107 1.70 1.39 19.36
C HIS A 107 1.69 0.34 18.24
N ALA A 108 1.32 0.71 17.01
CA ALA A 108 1.44 -0.11 15.82
C ALA A 108 2.72 0.23 15.07
N SER A 109 3.20 -0.68 14.21
CA SER A 109 4.30 -0.43 13.29
C SER A 109 3.88 -0.72 11.85
N ILE A 110 4.31 0.16 10.93
CA ILE A 110 4.03 0.04 9.51
C ILE A 110 5.35 0.20 8.77
N GLU A 111 5.68 -0.82 7.98
CA GLU A 111 6.91 -0.85 7.20
C GLU A 111 6.77 -0.07 5.88
N GLU A 112 7.93 0.24 5.28
CA GLU A 112 8.05 1.04 4.06
C GLU A 112 7.28 0.48 2.85
N GLY A 113 6.89 1.37 1.94
CA GLY A 113 6.15 1.02 0.73
C GLY A 113 4.67 0.68 0.96
N THR A 114 4.19 0.73 2.20
CA THR A 114 2.81 0.40 2.57
C THR A 114 1.89 1.61 2.47
N VAL A 115 0.65 1.38 2.03
CA VAL A 115 -0.39 2.40 1.99
C VAL A 115 -1.54 2.02 2.93
N ILE A 116 -1.96 2.98 3.76
CA ILE A 116 -3.15 2.90 4.64
C ILE A 116 -4.21 3.85 4.08
N MET A 117 -5.31 3.27 3.61
CA MET A 117 -6.36 4.00 2.89
C MET A 117 -7.34 4.68 3.84
N ASN A 118 -8.24 5.48 3.27
CA ASN A 118 -9.26 6.22 4.01
C ASN A 118 -10.06 5.33 4.98
N GLN A 119 -10.22 5.80 6.22
CA GLN A 119 -11.01 5.15 7.28
C GLN A 119 -10.55 3.72 7.65
N ALA A 120 -9.36 3.31 7.23
CA ALA A 120 -8.77 2.08 7.73
C ALA A 120 -8.36 2.25 9.21
N VAL A 121 -8.46 1.17 9.97
CA VAL A 121 -8.09 1.12 11.38
C VAL A 121 -6.95 0.13 11.59
N VAL A 122 -5.87 0.57 12.22
CA VAL A 122 -4.74 -0.28 12.63
C VAL A 122 -4.54 -0.13 14.14
N ASN A 123 -4.95 -1.13 14.90
CA ASN A 123 -4.96 -1.12 16.35
C ASN A 123 -3.58 -1.41 16.97
N ALA A 124 -3.51 -1.21 18.29
CA ALA A 124 -2.29 -1.32 19.08
C ALA A 124 -1.60 -2.68 18.95
N LYS A 125 -0.25 -2.69 18.95
CA LYS A 125 0.62 -3.85 18.83
C LYS A 125 0.52 -4.58 17.47
N SER A 126 -0.26 -4.07 16.51
CA SER A 126 -0.27 -4.63 15.15
C SER A 126 1.00 -4.26 14.41
N LYS A 127 1.48 -5.17 13.58
CA LYS A 127 2.66 -4.97 12.74
C LYS A 127 2.30 -5.24 11.28
N ILE A 128 2.51 -4.25 10.44
CA ILE A 128 2.22 -4.33 9.00
C ILE A 128 3.54 -4.35 8.25
N GLY A 129 3.75 -5.38 7.44
CA GLY A 129 4.95 -5.56 6.62
C GLY A 129 5.07 -4.56 5.48
N LYS A 130 6.09 -4.78 4.63
CA LYS A 130 6.43 -3.89 3.50
C LYS A 130 5.47 -4.04 2.34
N ASN A 131 5.31 -2.95 1.59
CA ASN A 131 4.56 -2.92 0.34
C ASN A 131 3.12 -3.45 0.47
N CYS A 132 2.47 -3.27 1.61
CA CYS A 132 1.10 -3.69 1.84
C CYS A 132 0.09 -2.65 1.36
N ILE A 133 -1.14 -3.11 1.11
CA ILE A 133 -2.32 -2.28 0.88
C ILE A 133 -3.32 -2.58 2.00
N ILE A 134 -3.51 -1.65 2.91
CA ILE A 134 -4.55 -1.69 3.94
C ILE A 134 -5.67 -0.78 3.44
N ASN A 135 -6.66 -1.41 2.79
CA ASN A 135 -7.60 -0.70 1.93
C ASN A 135 -8.71 0.01 2.74
N THR A 136 -9.49 0.82 2.06
CA THR A 136 -10.56 1.67 2.62
C THR A 136 -11.45 0.90 3.60
N MET A 137 -11.64 1.46 4.80
CA MET A 137 -12.49 0.90 5.87
C MET A 137 -12.11 -0.50 6.34
N SER A 138 -10.90 -1.00 6.01
CA SER A 138 -10.44 -2.27 6.58
C SER A 138 -10.07 -2.10 8.05
N ASN A 139 -10.29 -3.15 8.84
CA ASN A 139 -10.04 -3.14 10.28
C ASN A 139 -8.98 -4.19 10.64
N ILE A 140 -7.84 -3.71 11.17
CA ILE A 140 -6.77 -4.55 11.70
C ILE A 140 -6.77 -4.40 13.21
N GLU A 141 -7.22 -5.45 13.89
CA GLU A 141 -7.34 -5.45 15.35
C GLU A 141 -5.99 -5.64 16.04
N HIS A 142 -6.01 -5.49 17.38
CA HIS A 142 -4.81 -5.51 18.22
C HIS A 142 -3.95 -6.76 18.03
N GLY A 143 -2.63 -6.61 18.05
CA GLY A 143 -1.68 -7.72 18.02
C GLY A 143 -1.62 -8.50 16.71
N VAL A 144 -2.29 -8.03 15.65
CA VAL A 144 -2.26 -8.67 14.32
C VAL A 144 -0.89 -8.50 13.68
N LEU A 145 -0.40 -9.58 13.06
CA LEU A 145 0.83 -9.57 12.27
C LEU A 145 0.48 -9.77 10.79
N ILE A 146 0.82 -8.80 9.95
CA ILE A 146 0.63 -8.86 8.50
C ILE A 146 2.00 -8.87 7.84
N GLY A 147 2.28 -9.91 7.05
CA GLY A 147 3.51 -10.07 6.28
C GLY A 147 3.60 -9.08 5.10
N ASP A 148 4.68 -9.20 4.34
CA ASP A 148 4.96 -8.32 3.20
C ASP A 148 4.00 -8.56 2.02
N PHE A 149 3.79 -7.54 1.20
CA PHE A 149 2.96 -7.61 -0.02
C PHE A 149 1.55 -8.14 0.22
N CYS A 150 0.96 -7.88 1.37
CA CYS A 150 -0.44 -8.23 1.63
C CYS A 150 -1.38 -7.15 1.13
N HIS A 151 -2.58 -7.57 0.72
CA HIS A 151 -3.68 -6.65 0.43
C HIS A 151 -4.88 -7.03 1.29
N ILE A 152 -5.17 -6.24 2.29
CA ILE A 152 -6.40 -6.32 3.10
C ILE A 152 -7.41 -5.40 2.42
N SER A 153 -8.37 -5.99 1.72
CA SER A 153 -9.26 -5.27 0.81
C SER A 153 -10.35 -4.51 1.57
N THR A 154 -11.13 -3.71 0.84
CA THR A 154 -12.14 -2.80 1.37
C THR A 154 -13.08 -3.48 2.38
N CYS A 155 -13.25 -2.88 3.55
CA CYS A 155 -14.10 -3.37 4.65
C CYS A 155 -13.73 -4.77 5.18
N ALA A 156 -12.57 -5.32 4.85
CA ALA A 156 -12.15 -6.60 5.43
C ALA A 156 -11.71 -6.42 6.89
N VAL A 157 -11.98 -7.44 7.71
CA VAL A 157 -11.67 -7.43 9.15
C VAL A 157 -10.68 -8.55 9.48
N VAL A 158 -9.59 -8.20 10.13
CA VAL A 158 -8.63 -9.15 10.68
C VAL A 158 -8.65 -8.99 12.19
N ASN A 159 -9.27 -9.97 12.88
CA ASN A 159 -9.41 -9.91 14.33
C ASN A 159 -8.11 -10.22 15.06
N GLY A 160 -8.11 -9.85 16.35
CA GLY A 160 -6.92 -9.78 17.19
C GLY A 160 -6.05 -11.04 17.21
N GLU A 161 -4.73 -10.82 17.31
CA GLU A 161 -3.69 -11.83 17.40
C GLU A 161 -3.59 -12.80 16.22
N SER A 162 -4.24 -12.45 15.09
CA SER A 162 -4.15 -13.23 13.85
C SER A 162 -2.84 -12.93 13.11
N VAL A 163 -2.38 -13.93 12.33
CA VAL A 163 -1.15 -13.83 11.52
C VAL A 163 -1.51 -14.01 10.05
N ILE A 164 -1.18 -13.03 9.23
CA ILE A 164 -1.41 -13.06 7.78
C ILE A 164 -0.06 -13.20 7.09
N GLY A 165 0.15 -14.33 6.40
CA GLY A 165 1.38 -14.62 5.68
C GLY A 165 1.59 -13.72 4.46
N ASN A 166 2.85 -13.65 3.99
CA ASN A 166 3.27 -12.77 2.89
C ASN A 166 2.46 -12.99 1.61
N GLY A 167 2.27 -11.93 0.84
CA GLY A 167 1.62 -11.99 -0.48
C GLY A 167 0.14 -12.35 -0.44
N THR A 168 -0.48 -12.35 0.73
CA THR A 168 -1.87 -12.76 0.94
C THR A 168 -2.84 -11.65 0.53
N PHE A 169 -3.94 -12.05 -0.11
CA PHE A 169 -5.09 -11.21 -0.41
C PHE A 169 -6.27 -11.60 0.48
N ILE A 170 -6.79 -10.65 1.24
CA ILE A 170 -8.04 -10.78 2.02
C ILE A 170 -9.11 -9.96 1.30
N GLY A 171 -10.08 -10.62 0.71
CA GLY A 171 -11.13 -10.01 -0.11
C GLY A 171 -12.06 -9.10 0.67
N SER A 172 -12.73 -8.19 -0.05
CA SER A 172 -13.65 -7.20 0.55
C SER A 172 -14.69 -7.85 1.45
N ASN A 173 -14.95 -7.25 2.62
CA ASN A 173 -15.89 -7.75 3.64
C ASN A 173 -15.56 -9.17 4.17
N ALA A 174 -14.39 -9.71 3.91
CA ALA A 174 -13.98 -10.96 4.55
C ALA A 174 -13.62 -10.71 6.01
N THR A 175 -13.86 -11.69 6.86
CA THR A 175 -13.54 -11.63 8.28
C THR A 175 -12.65 -12.80 8.67
N ILE A 176 -11.48 -12.50 9.21
CA ILE A 176 -10.57 -13.47 9.84
C ILE A 176 -10.86 -13.48 11.33
N SER A 177 -11.13 -14.65 11.90
CA SER A 177 -11.41 -14.82 13.34
C SER A 177 -10.14 -14.58 14.17
N ASN A 178 -10.30 -14.38 15.49
CA ASN A 178 -9.18 -14.15 16.39
C ASN A 178 -8.18 -15.34 16.39
N GLY A 179 -6.89 -15.02 16.48
CA GLY A 179 -5.81 -15.99 16.62
C GLY A 179 -5.59 -16.90 15.41
N ILE A 180 -6.16 -16.58 14.26
CA ILE A 180 -6.04 -17.42 13.05
C ILE A 180 -4.75 -17.09 12.30
N SER A 181 -4.07 -18.15 11.83
CA SER A 181 -2.90 -18.02 10.96
C SER A 181 -3.25 -18.37 9.52
N ILE A 182 -3.09 -17.39 8.63
CA ILE A 182 -3.25 -17.53 7.18
C ILE A 182 -1.86 -17.71 6.55
N LYS A 183 -1.70 -18.75 5.72
CA LYS A 183 -0.43 -19.05 5.06
C LYS A 183 -0.08 -18.01 3.99
N ASP A 184 1.21 -17.95 3.66
CA ASP A 184 1.72 -17.14 2.55
C ASP A 184 0.96 -17.42 1.25
N ASN A 185 0.81 -16.39 0.42
CA ASN A 185 0.20 -16.46 -0.91
C ASN A 185 -1.26 -16.95 -0.92
N SER A 186 -1.96 -16.83 0.21
CA SER A 186 -3.37 -17.20 0.32
C SER A 186 -4.27 -16.16 -0.35
N ILE A 187 -5.40 -16.63 -0.88
CA ILE A 187 -6.47 -15.77 -1.41
C ILE A 187 -7.75 -16.11 -0.66
N ILE A 188 -8.19 -15.19 0.18
CA ILE A 188 -9.47 -15.28 0.88
C ILE A 188 -10.51 -14.50 0.06
N SER A 189 -11.54 -15.19 -0.40
CA SER A 189 -12.60 -14.58 -1.22
C SER A 189 -13.38 -13.51 -0.44
N ALA A 190 -13.95 -12.55 -1.16
CA ALA A 190 -14.82 -11.53 -0.59
C ALA A 190 -15.99 -12.14 0.20
N GLY A 191 -16.34 -11.51 1.33
CA GLY A 191 -17.42 -11.94 2.22
C GLY A 191 -17.15 -13.26 2.98
N LYS A 192 -15.97 -13.84 2.85
CA LYS A 192 -15.63 -15.11 3.51
C LYS A 192 -15.41 -14.89 5.01
N PHE A 193 -16.00 -15.77 5.83
CA PHE A 193 -15.66 -15.88 7.25
C PHE A 193 -14.69 -17.06 7.44
N VAL A 194 -13.51 -16.80 8.02
CA VAL A 194 -12.45 -17.79 8.28
C VAL A 194 -12.33 -17.98 9.79
N LYS A 195 -12.48 -19.25 10.20
CA LYS A 195 -12.36 -19.69 11.60
C LYS A 195 -11.10 -20.49 11.80
#